data_bc14de79697f314109c02be2904419df
#
_entry.id   bc14de79697f314109c02be2904419df
#
_cell.length_a   1.000
_cell.length_b   1.000
_cell.length_c   1.000
_cell.angle_alpha   90.00
_cell.angle_beta   90.00
_cell.angle_gamma   90.00
#
_symmetry.space_group_name_H-M   'P 1'
#
loop_
_entity.id
_entity.type
_entity.pdbx_description
1 polymer ?
#
loop_
_entity_poly.entity_id
_entity_poly.type
_entity_poly.pdbx_seq_one_letter_code
_entity_poly.pdbx_strand_id
1 'polypeptide(L)'
;MKNEKGITLIALVITIIVLLILAGVSIAMLTGSNGILTKSTEAKSQTAIAEIKEQVTLAMNEILMNSNDSTNSTADSTNYPRTLSLSNIVAKINSNVGANTATADTGSEVQMTYKYGSDTYTVKLNGTTSAVTGIESVTKN
;
A
#
# COMPACT_ATOMS: atom_id res chain seq x y z
N MET A 1 44.89 -53.93 -5.12
CA MET A 1 43.55 -53.35 -5.28
C MET A 1 43.11 -52.83 -3.90
N LYS A 2 43.59 -51.66 -3.55
CA LYS A 2 43.34 -51.05 -2.24
C LYS A 2 42.73 -49.64 -2.43
N ASN A 3 41.59 -49.41 -1.77
CA ASN A 3 41.07 -48.09 -1.39
C ASN A 3 40.23 -47.28 -2.37
N GLU A 4 39.75 -47.81 -3.44
CA GLU A 4 38.82 -47.06 -4.29
C GLU A 4 37.42 -46.84 -3.59
N LYS A 5 37.04 -47.75 -2.70
CA LYS A 5 35.77 -47.59 -1.94
C LYS A 5 35.81 -46.52 -0.87
N GLY A 6 37.01 -46.20 -0.31
CA GLY A 6 37.16 -45.11 0.67
C GLY A 6 37.10 -43.74 0.04
N ILE A 7 37.63 -43.59 -1.16
CA ILE A 7 37.65 -42.28 -1.90
C ILE A 7 36.22 -41.91 -2.35
N THR A 8 35.44 -42.89 -2.82
CA THR A 8 34.03 -42.62 -3.21
C THR A 8 33.14 -42.28 -2.03
N LEU A 9 33.35 -42.87 -0.86
CA LEU A 9 32.61 -42.54 0.36
C LEU A 9 32.92 -41.13 0.86
N ILE A 10 34.18 -40.71 0.86
CA ILE A 10 34.60 -39.38 1.25
C ILE A 10 34.04 -38.35 0.25
N ALA A 11 34.11 -38.60 -1.05
CA ALA A 11 33.57 -37.76 -2.07
C ALA A 11 32.04 -37.57 -1.90
N LEU A 12 31.30 -38.65 -1.59
CA LEU A 12 29.86 -38.60 -1.33
C LEU A 12 29.54 -37.72 -0.12
N VAL A 13 30.28 -37.86 0.98
CA VAL A 13 30.04 -37.05 2.18
C VAL A 13 30.31 -35.59 1.94
N ILE A 14 31.42 -35.27 1.24
CA ILE A 14 31.76 -33.85 0.91
C ILE A 14 30.68 -33.25 0.01
N THR A 15 30.18 -33.98 -0.99
CA THR A 15 29.13 -33.45 -1.87
C THR A 15 27.83 -33.18 -1.12
N ILE A 16 27.43 -34.01 -0.20
CA ILE A 16 26.24 -33.82 0.64
C ILE A 16 26.43 -32.59 1.54
N ILE A 17 27.59 -32.42 2.17
CA ILE A 17 27.85 -31.23 3.01
C ILE A 17 27.81 -29.93 2.17
N VAL A 18 28.43 -29.93 1.01
CA VAL A 18 28.40 -28.77 0.11
C VAL A 18 26.98 -28.44 -0.33
N LEU A 19 26.19 -29.45 -0.71
CA LEU A 19 24.79 -29.26 -1.08
C LEU A 19 23.95 -28.69 0.07
N LEU A 20 24.16 -29.16 1.30
CA LEU A 20 23.46 -28.64 2.48
C LEU A 20 23.82 -27.17 2.77
N ILE A 21 25.09 -26.80 2.64
CA ILE A 21 25.55 -25.41 2.82
C ILE A 21 24.92 -24.52 1.74
N LEU A 22 24.98 -24.93 0.48
CA LEU A 22 24.38 -24.17 -0.63
C LEU A 22 22.88 -24.01 -0.47
N ALA A 23 22.17 -25.09 -0.07
CA ALA A 23 20.74 -25.03 0.19
C ALA A 23 20.41 -24.06 1.35
N GLY A 24 21.17 -24.10 2.44
CA GLY A 24 21.00 -23.21 3.58
C GLY A 24 21.20 -21.73 3.23
N VAL A 25 22.24 -21.41 2.48
CA VAL A 25 22.48 -20.03 2.02
C VAL A 25 21.42 -19.54 1.06
N SER A 26 20.94 -20.41 0.15
CA SER A 26 19.90 -20.05 -0.82
C SER A 26 18.57 -19.72 -0.12
N ILE A 27 18.19 -20.49 0.88
CA ILE A 27 16.98 -20.23 1.67
C ILE A 27 17.13 -18.95 2.48
N ALA A 28 18.27 -18.72 3.11
CA ALA A 28 18.53 -17.51 3.89
C ALA A 28 18.45 -16.24 3.03
N MET A 29 18.93 -16.27 1.79
CA MET A 29 18.84 -15.15 0.85
C MET A 29 17.40 -14.88 0.38
N LEU A 30 16.56 -15.91 0.33
CA LEU A 30 15.19 -15.78 -0.14
C LEU A 30 14.25 -15.26 0.96
N THR A 31 14.42 -15.72 2.20
CA THR A 31 13.47 -15.49 3.32
C THR A 31 14.01 -14.60 4.43
N GLY A 32 15.29 -14.20 4.40
CA GLY A 32 15.87 -13.30 5.39
C GLY A 32 15.28 -11.89 5.34
N SER A 33 15.52 -11.07 6.37
CA SER A 33 15.09 -9.66 6.45
C SER A 33 15.54 -8.80 5.26
N ASN A 34 16.64 -9.19 4.62
CA ASN A 34 17.13 -8.61 3.35
C ASN A 34 16.82 -9.49 2.13
N GLY A 35 15.97 -10.50 2.29
CA GLY A 35 15.59 -11.43 1.22
C GLY A 35 14.80 -10.75 0.11
N ILE A 36 14.92 -11.29 -1.12
CA ILE A 36 14.23 -10.77 -2.31
C ILE A 36 12.72 -10.76 -2.11
N LEU A 37 12.17 -11.75 -1.41
CA LEU A 37 10.74 -11.84 -1.14
C LEU A 37 10.27 -10.71 -0.21
N THR A 38 11.04 -10.42 0.86
CA THR A 38 10.73 -9.33 1.78
C THR A 38 10.79 -7.98 1.07
N LYS A 39 11.82 -7.74 0.26
CA LYS A 39 11.96 -6.51 -0.53
C LYS A 39 10.86 -6.36 -1.59
N SER A 40 10.40 -7.46 -2.18
CA SER A 40 9.28 -7.44 -3.12
C SER A 40 7.96 -7.05 -2.45
N THR A 41 7.69 -7.55 -1.24
CA THR A 41 6.48 -7.18 -0.48
C THR A 41 6.52 -5.74 0.00
N GLU A 42 7.69 -5.25 0.45
CA GLU A 42 7.90 -3.84 0.78
C GLU A 42 7.68 -2.93 -0.42
N ALA A 43 8.25 -3.26 -1.59
CA ALA A 43 8.08 -2.49 -2.81
C ALA A 43 6.61 -2.41 -3.25
N LYS A 44 5.87 -3.52 -3.18
CA LYS A 44 4.42 -3.54 -3.45
C LYS A 44 3.65 -2.63 -2.50
N SER A 45 3.97 -2.67 -1.22
CA SER A 45 3.33 -1.79 -0.23
C SER A 45 3.64 -0.32 -0.48
N GLN A 46 4.87 0.03 -0.82
CA GLN A 46 5.26 1.41 -1.16
C GLN A 46 4.56 1.90 -2.43
N THR A 47 4.44 1.06 -3.45
CA THR A 47 3.69 1.40 -4.67
C THR A 47 2.22 1.65 -4.35
N ALA A 48 1.58 0.78 -3.57
CA ALA A 48 0.21 0.97 -3.15
C ALA A 48 0.01 2.28 -2.35
N ILE A 49 0.94 2.58 -1.42
CA ILE A 49 0.91 3.84 -0.66
C ILE A 49 1.01 5.05 -1.59
N ALA A 50 1.89 5.01 -2.61
CA ALA A 50 2.04 6.09 -3.57
C ALA A 50 0.76 6.29 -4.40
N GLU A 51 0.17 5.21 -4.91
CA GLU A 51 -1.08 5.26 -5.66
C GLU A 51 -2.25 5.76 -4.81
N ILE A 52 -2.38 5.31 -3.56
CA ILE A 52 -3.41 5.81 -2.63
C ILE A 52 -3.25 7.32 -2.41
N LYS A 53 -2.02 7.79 -2.17
CA LYS A 53 -1.75 9.23 -2.02
C LYS A 53 -2.15 10.02 -3.27
N GLU A 54 -1.85 9.49 -4.44
CA GLU A 54 -2.22 10.11 -5.71
C GLU A 54 -3.75 10.19 -5.85
N GLN A 55 -4.47 9.10 -5.62
CA GLN A 55 -5.93 9.07 -5.72
C GLN A 55 -6.61 10.03 -4.74
N VAL A 56 -6.12 10.08 -3.51
CA VAL A 56 -6.64 11.03 -2.50
C VAL A 56 -6.35 12.48 -2.93
N THR A 57 -5.15 12.75 -3.41
CA THR A 57 -4.76 14.09 -3.89
C THR A 57 -5.60 14.51 -5.10
N LEU A 58 -5.84 13.62 -6.04
CA LEU A 58 -6.71 13.88 -7.19
C LEU A 58 -8.14 14.20 -6.76
N ALA A 59 -8.70 13.41 -5.84
CA ALA A 59 -10.03 13.67 -5.29
C ALA A 59 -10.12 15.04 -4.61
N MET A 60 -9.10 15.40 -3.82
CA MET A 60 -9.02 16.72 -3.17
C MET A 60 -8.94 17.85 -4.19
N ASN A 61 -8.10 17.71 -5.22
CA ASN A 61 -7.94 18.72 -6.27
C ASN A 61 -9.22 18.90 -7.10
N GLU A 62 -9.91 17.82 -7.43
CA GLU A 62 -11.20 17.89 -8.12
C GLU A 62 -12.26 18.65 -7.31
N ILE A 63 -12.31 18.42 -5.99
CA ILE A 63 -13.20 19.15 -5.09
C ILE A 63 -12.85 20.64 -5.08
N LEU A 64 -11.55 20.99 -5.00
CA LEU A 64 -11.08 22.38 -5.01
C LEU A 64 -11.35 23.06 -6.35
N MET A 65 -11.16 22.39 -7.47
CA MET A 65 -11.48 22.92 -8.79
C MET A 65 -12.97 23.22 -8.92
N ASN A 66 -13.83 22.32 -8.44
CA ASN A 66 -15.28 22.52 -8.44
C ASN A 66 -15.70 23.68 -7.51
N SER A 67 -14.96 23.92 -6.43
CA SER A 67 -15.24 25.03 -5.52
C SER A 67 -14.97 26.40 -6.14
N ASN A 68 -14.04 26.47 -7.09
CA ASN A 68 -13.64 27.71 -7.78
C ASN A 68 -14.47 28.01 -9.04
N ASP A 69 -15.28 27.05 -9.51
CA ASP A 69 -16.16 27.26 -10.66
C ASP A 69 -17.45 27.96 -10.24
N SER A 70 -17.47 29.29 -10.38
CA SER A 70 -18.63 30.12 -10.08
C SER A 70 -19.77 29.99 -11.09
N THR A 71 -19.55 29.32 -12.23
CA THR A 71 -20.54 29.18 -13.31
C THR A 71 -21.52 28.02 -13.05
N ASN A 72 -21.20 27.12 -12.15
CA ASN A 72 -21.99 25.94 -11.85
C ASN A 72 -22.82 26.11 -10.56
N SER A 73 -23.73 27.08 -10.56
CA SER A 73 -24.62 27.35 -9.40
C SER A 73 -25.68 26.28 -9.13
N THR A 74 -25.86 25.33 -10.06
CA THR A 74 -26.81 24.21 -9.98
C THR A 74 -26.12 22.87 -9.77
N ALA A 75 -24.83 22.87 -9.38
CA ALA A 75 -24.11 21.62 -9.14
C ALA A 75 -24.74 20.84 -8.00
N ASP A 76 -25.14 19.63 -8.32
CA ASP A 76 -25.51 18.60 -7.36
C ASP A 76 -24.40 18.45 -6.33
N SER A 77 -24.67 18.85 -5.09
CA SER A 77 -23.69 18.83 -3.99
C SER A 77 -23.14 17.41 -3.71
N THR A 78 -23.77 16.39 -4.24
CA THR A 78 -23.37 15.00 -4.12
C THR A 78 -22.29 14.64 -5.14
N ASN A 79 -22.39 15.12 -6.38
CA ASN A 79 -21.46 14.83 -7.46
C ASN A 79 -20.34 15.87 -7.58
N TYR A 80 -20.59 17.10 -7.14
CA TYR A 80 -19.66 18.23 -7.21
C TYR A 80 -19.52 18.93 -5.85
N PRO A 81 -18.96 18.24 -4.84
CA PRO A 81 -18.77 18.86 -3.53
C PRO A 81 -17.81 20.05 -3.62
N ARG A 82 -18.14 21.13 -2.92
CA ARG A 82 -17.34 22.38 -2.90
C ARG A 82 -16.47 22.54 -1.65
N THR A 83 -16.66 21.68 -0.65
CA THR A 83 -15.92 21.74 0.61
C THR A 83 -15.03 20.53 0.75
N LEU A 84 -13.78 20.75 1.14
CA LEU A 84 -12.79 19.72 1.40
C LEU A 84 -13.07 19.04 2.76
N SER A 85 -14.23 18.39 2.88
CA SER A 85 -14.57 17.57 4.06
C SER A 85 -14.16 16.12 3.85
N LEU A 86 -13.92 15.39 4.95
CA LEU A 86 -13.60 13.96 4.89
C LEU A 86 -14.66 13.17 4.12
N SER A 87 -15.94 13.45 4.36
CA SER A 87 -17.06 12.79 3.68
C SER A 87 -17.05 13.03 2.17
N ASN A 88 -16.76 14.25 1.72
CA ASN A 88 -16.69 14.59 0.31
C ASN A 88 -15.49 13.93 -0.38
N ILE A 89 -14.34 13.86 0.29
CA ILE A 89 -13.15 13.17 -0.22
C ILE A 89 -13.45 11.68 -0.39
N VAL A 90 -14.04 11.03 0.62
CA VAL A 90 -14.44 9.62 0.57
C VAL A 90 -15.45 9.36 -0.55
N ALA A 91 -16.47 10.19 -0.68
CA ALA A 91 -17.48 10.07 -1.74
C ALA A 91 -16.82 10.21 -3.13
N LYS A 92 -15.90 11.17 -3.29
CA LYS A 92 -15.19 11.40 -4.55
C LYS A 92 -14.27 10.25 -4.92
N ILE A 93 -13.51 9.71 -3.97
CA ILE A 93 -12.69 8.50 -4.18
C ILE A 93 -13.57 7.33 -4.62
N ASN A 94 -14.68 7.08 -3.92
CA ASN A 94 -15.59 5.99 -4.25
C ASN A 94 -16.26 6.16 -5.63
N SER A 95 -16.44 7.39 -6.07
CA SER A 95 -16.93 7.70 -7.43
C SER A 95 -15.87 7.44 -8.50
N ASN A 96 -14.62 7.79 -8.23
CA ASN A 96 -13.53 7.72 -9.21
C ASN A 96 -12.95 6.31 -9.34
N VAL A 97 -12.80 5.61 -8.23
CA VAL A 97 -12.10 4.31 -8.17
C VAL A 97 -13.07 3.15 -8.08
N GLY A 98 -14.13 3.28 -7.31
CA GLY A 98 -15.15 2.24 -7.13
C GLY A 98 -15.80 2.31 -5.75
N ALA A 99 -17.04 1.90 -5.68
CA ALA A 99 -17.81 1.91 -4.43
C ALA A 99 -17.11 1.10 -3.32
N ASN A 100 -17.16 1.63 -2.10
CA ASN A 100 -16.52 1.05 -0.90
C ASN A 100 -14.97 0.95 -0.95
N THR A 101 -14.31 1.69 -1.82
CA THR A 101 -12.84 1.78 -1.83
C THR A 101 -12.34 2.56 -0.61
N ALA A 102 -13.01 3.66 -0.26
CA ALA A 102 -12.71 4.45 0.92
C ALA A 102 -13.92 4.49 1.87
N THR A 103 -13.63 4.49 3.18
CA THR A 103 -14.65 4.62 4.25
C THR A 103 -14.12 5.59 5.30
N ALA A 104 -14.90 6.62 5.62
CA ALA A 104 -14.56 7.55 6.70
C ALA A 104 -14.56 6.83 8.04
N ASP A 105 -13.56 7.08 8.86
CA ASP A 105 -13.51 6.57 10.23
C ASP A 105 -14.28 7.51 11.17
N THR A 106 -14.99 6.94 12.13
CA THR A 106 -15.84 7.68 13.07
C THR A 106 -15.11 8.10 14.36
N GLY A 107 -13.80 7.91 14.40
CA GLY A 107 -12.96 8.27 15.53
C GLY A 107 -12.73 9.79 15.70
N SER A 108 -11.96 10.17 16.71
CA SER A 108 -11.55 11.56 16.96
C SER A 108 -10.49 12.07 15.98
N GLU A 109 -9.82 11.18 15.28
CA GLU A 109 -8.81 11.50 14.26
C GLU A 109 -9.46 11.66 12.89
N VAL A 110 -8.92 12.55 12.06
CA VAL A 110 -9.35 12.76 10.68
C VAL A 110 -8.68 11.72 9.81
N GLN A 111 -9.31 10.57 9.69
CA GLN A 111 -8.75 9.44 8.93
C GLN A 111 -9.84 8.67 8.19
N MET A 112 -9.40 7.91 7.20
CA MET A 112 -10.23 6.98 6.45
C MET A 112 -9.50 5.66 6.24
N THR A 113 -10.27 4.59 6.14
CA THR A 113 -9.81 3.29 5.69
C THR A 113 -9.91 3.21 4.17
N TYR A 114 -8.82 2.86 3.49
CA TYR A 114 -8.75 2.70 2.05
C TYR A 114 -8.45 1.24 1.70
N LYS A 115 -9.23 0.63 0.81
CA LYS A 115 -9.01 -0.72 0.29
C LYS A 115 -8.23 -0.67 -1.02
N TYR A 116 -7.10 -1.37 -1.06
CA TYR A 116 -6.28 -1.51 -2.26
C TYR A 116 -6.02 -3.00 -2.53
N GLY A 117 -6.69 -3.56 -3.52
CA GLY A 117 -6.71 -5.00 -3.75
C GLY A 117 -7.29 -5.77 -2.56
N SER A 118 -6.52 -6.69 -1.99
CA SER A 118 -6.88 -7.46 -0.78
C SER A 118 -6.48 -6.77 0.52
N ASP A 119 -5.65 -5.73 0.43
CA ASP A 119 -5.07 -5.05 1.58
C ASP A 119 -5.89 -3.82 1.99
N THR A 120 -5.79 -3.45 3.26
CA THR A 120 -6.39 -2.24 3.82
C THR A 120 -5.32 -1.30 4.33
N TYR A 121 -5.56 -0.01 4.13
CA TYR A 121 -4.65 1.06 4.52
C TYR A 121 -5.41 2.11 5.33
N THR A 122 -4.75 2.67 6.33
CA THR A 122 -5.25 3.84 7.05
C THR A 122 -4.62 5.09 6.44
N VAL A 123 -5.45 6.02 5.97
CA VAL A 123 -5.06 7.33 5.46
C VAL A 123 -5.41 8.37 6.52
N LYS A 124 -4.41 8.96 7.14
CA LYS A 124 -4.57 10.08 8.07
C LYS A 124 -4.46 11.40 7.31
N LEU A 125 -5.34 12.33 7.65
CA LEU A 125 -5.47 13.62 7.02
C LEU A 125 -5.27 14.74 8.04
N ASN A 126 -4.66 15.83 7.60
CA ASN A 126 -4.51 17.05 8.40
C ASN A 126 -5.79 17.89 8.36
N GLY A 127 -6.12 18.56 9.46
CA GLY A 127 -7.27 19.44 9.57
C GLY A 127 -8.37 18.89 10.45
N THR A 128 -9.61 19.15 10.08
CA THR A 128 -10.83 18.64 10.73
C THR A 128 -11.67 17.84 9.75
N THR A 129 -12.64 17.07 10.24
CA THR A 129 -13.56 16.29 9.39
C THR A 129 -14.35 17.17 8.39
N SER A 130 -14.57 18.43 8.72
CA SER A 130 -15.25 19.40 7.87
C SER A 130 -14.30 20.25 7.03
N ALA A 131 -13.00 20.29 7.34
CA ALA A 131 -12.00 21.09 6.64
C ALA A 131 -10.65 20.37 6.63
N VAL A 132 -10.47 19.50 5.65
CA VAL A 132 -9.21 18.79 5.43
C VAL A 132 -8.23 19.70 4.69
N THR A 133 -6.97 19.71 5.12
CA THR A 133 -5.92 20.57 4.52
C THR A 133 -4.86 19.78 3.75
N GLY A 134 -4.76 18.48 3.95
CA GLY A 134 -3.78 17.63 3.26
C GLY A 134 -3.73 16.21 3.79
N ILE A 135 -2.80 15.43 3.25
CA ILE A 135 -2.52 14.07 3.70
C ILE A 135 -1.37 14.11 4.71
N GLU A 136 -1.57 13.50 5.87
CA GLU A 136 -0.54 13.35 6.89
C GLU A 136 0.29 12.09 6.63
N SER A 137 -0.38 10.94 6.58
CA SER A 137 0.29 9.65 6.40
C SER A 137 -0.63 8.62 5.75
N VAL A 138 -0.03 7.61 5.13
CA VAL A 138 -0.70 6.41 4.64
C VAL A 138 0.06 5.21 5.17
N THR A 139 -0.62 4.34 5.92
CA THR A 139 -0.02 3.15 6.54
C THR A 139 -0.83 1.91 6.19
N LYS A 140 -0.15 0.80 5.96
CA LYS A 140 -0.78 -0.51 5.77
C LYS A 140 -1.22 -1.07 7.13
N ASN A 141 -2.44 -1.59 7.21
CA ASN A 141 -2.99 -2.25 8.41
C ASN A 141 -2.52 -3.70 8.52
#